data_c22e5a0a0daf4bf8304579732d5ccbdb
#
_entry.id   c22e5a0a0daf4bf8304579732d5ccbdb
#
_cell.length_a   1.000
_cell.length_b   1.000
_cell.length_c   1.000
_cell.angle_alpha   90.00
_cell.angle_beta   90.00
_cell.angle_gamma   90.00
#
_symmetry.space_group_name_H-M   'P 1'
#
loop_
_entity.id
_entity.type
_entity.pdbx_description
1 polymer ?
#
loop_
_entity_poly.entity_id
_entity_poly.type
_entity_poly.pdbx_seq_one_letter_code
_entity_poly.pdbx_strand_id
1 'polypeptide(L)'
;MRMIALWALLALPAQEKGLQIHWIDVEGGAATLVVTPEGESLLMDCGWPGPRDAERIVKTAAAAGARQIDHYLTSHWHTDHWGGVAELAKRIRIVRFYDHGFPGPEAKDVDPKLKDAYLKACGGKSIVLKPGDTVPLKGASVKILSSHGIVPGEEPGAPQTRKCAANPEHPARPEDTSDNARSLGFLLTYGDFKFLDLGDLTWNVEHKLVCPVNLIGKVDVYQSTHHGLSQSNHPALLQAVSPAVAVMNCGAKKPGKAWSYGTIRGTPGLKDVFQVHRNVEHGADQNAPAELVANDDDPCKGEGIRLVAAPGGKTYTVEVPSKGTKRTYESR
;
A
#
# COMPACT_ATOMS: atom_id res chain seq x y z
N MET A 1 17.68 23.15 61.42
CA MET A 1 16.90 22.13 60.73
C MET A 1 16.63 22.65 59.30
N ARG A 2 17.30 22.11 58.30
CA ARG A 2 17.04 22.45 56.90
C ARG A 2 16.06 21.42 56.31
N MET A 3 14.85 21.86 55.97
CA MET A 3 13.88 21.02 55.26
C MET A 3 14.33 20.85 53.81
N ILE A 4 14.62 19.62 53.42
CA ILE A 4 14.87 19.23 52.02
C ILE A 4 13.50 18.94 51.40
N ALA A 5 13.03 19.85 50.51
CA ALA A 5 11.84 19.59 49.72
C ALA A 5 12.15 18.59 48.62
N LEU A 6 11.60 17.39 48.69
CA LEU A 6 11.70 16.35 47.70
C LEU A 6 10.69 16.69 46.58
N TRP A 7 11.17 17.17 45.44
CA TRP A 7 10.35 17.33 44.24
C TRP A 7 10.16 15.95 43.55
N ALA A 8 8.99 15.37 43.70
CA ALA A 8 8.62 14.20 42.93
C ALA A 8 8.39 14.66 41.48
N LEU A 9 9.30 14.32 40.57
CA LEU A 9 9.05 14.40 39.12
C LEU A 9 7.97 13.37 38.79
N LEU A 10 6.74 13.84 38.61
CA LEU A 10 5.66 13.08 37.94
C LEU A 10 6.10 12.88 36.50
N ALA A 11 6.60 11.69 36.14
CA ALA A 11 6.81 11.28 34.78
C ALA A 11 5.44 11.26 34.11
N LEU A 12 5.20 12.18 33.17
CA LEU A 12 4.04 12.11 32.28
C LEU A 12 4.09 10.75 31.57
N PRO A 13 2.99 9.99 31.51
CA PRO A 13 2.97 8.74 30.77
C PRO A 13 3.38 9.04 29.32
N ALA A 14 4.37 8.29 28.82
CA ALA A 14 4.76 8.37 27.43
C ALA A 14 3.49 8.12 26.60
N GLN A 15 3.12 9.06 25.73
CA GLN A 15 1.98 8.90 24.85
C GLN A 15 2.21 7.64 24.03
N GLU A 16 1.33 6.66 24.15
CA GLU A 16 1.41 5.42 23.39
C GLU A 16 1.45 5.76 21.89
N LYS A 17 2.46 5.23 21.21
CA LYS A 17 2.62 5.45 19.78
C LYS A 17 1.58 4.64 19.03
N GLY A 18 0.93 5.24 18.04
CA GLY A 18 0.05 4.55 17.11
C GLY A 18 0.82 3.90 15.96
N LEU A 19 0.12 3.06 15.19
CA LEU A 19 0.65 2.53 13.92
C LEU A 19 0.66 3.66 12.89
N GLN A 20 1.75 3.77 12.14
CA GLN A 20 1.90 4.78 11.09
C GLN A 20 1.92 4.11 9.71
N ILE A 21 1.27 4.74 8.72
CA ILE A 21 1.38 4.39 7.30
C ILE A 21 1.78 5.66 6.54
N HIS A 22 2.76 5.53 5.65
CA HIS A 22 3.25 6.63 4.83
C HIS A 22 3.20 6.22 3.36
N TRP A 23 2.43 6.96 2.57
CA TRP A 23 2.47 6.89 1.10
C TRP A 23 3.53 7.87 0.63
N ILE A 24 4.66 7.32 0.22
CA ILE A 24 5.83 8.10 -0.20
C ILE A 24 5.67 8.43 -1.67
N ASP A 25 5.86 9.69 -2.02
CA ASP A 25 5.82 10.09 -3.42
C ASP A 25 7.02 9.54 -4.19
N VAL A 26 6.74 8.66 -5.14
CA VAL A 26 7.69 8.11 -6.11
C VAL A 26 7.25 8.37 -7.55
N GLU A 27 6.43 9.42 -7.73
CA GLU A 27 6.00 9.95 -9.04
C GLU A 27 5.33 8.89 -9.95
N GLY A 28 4.32 8.22 -9.41
CA GLY A 28 3.49 7.25 -10.14
C GLY A 28 4.04 5.81 -10.15
N GLY A 29 4.97 5.50 -9.26
CA GLY A 29 5.26 4.15 -8.80
C GLY A 29 4.64 3.91 -7.43
N ALA A 30 5.11 2.90 -6.70
CA ALA A 30 4.65 2.59 -5.36
C ALA A 30 5.78 2.55 -4.32
N ALA A 31 5.51 3.11 -3.14
CA ALA A 31 6.29 2.94 -1.94
C ALA A 31 5.41 3.26 -0.72
N THR A 32 4.99 2.21 -0.01
CA THR A 32 4.12 2.31 1.16
C THR A 32 4.86 1.78 2.39
N LEU A 33 5.18 2.68 3.32
CA LEU A 33 5.89 2.34 4.56
C LEU A 33 4.92 2.26 5.74
N VAL A 34 4.93 1.14 6.43
CA VAL A 34 4.24 0.94 7.70
C VAL A 34 5.28 0.90 8.82
N VAL A 35 5.02 1.62 9.92
CA VAL A 35 5.84 1.56 11.15
C VAL A 35 4.92 1.30 12.33
N THR A 36 5.17 0.22 13.06
CA THR A 36 4.37 -0.17 14.23
C THR A 36 4.78 0.62 15.49
N PRO A 37 3.94 0.65 16.53
CA PRO A 37 4.28 1.25 17.81
C PRO A 37 5.57 0.68 18.41
N GLU A 38 5.86 -0.59 18.16
CA GLU A 38 7.05 -1.32 18.60
C GLU A 38 8.31 -0.94 17.81
N GLY A 39 8.14 -0.12 16.75
CA GLY A 39 9.24 0.37 15.92
C GLY A 39 9.67 -0.62 14.81
N GLU A 40 8.92 -1.70 14.60
CA GLU A 40 9.15 -2.61 13.47
C GLU A 40 8.53 -2.03 12.20
N SER A 41 9.17 -2.25 11.06
CA SER A 41 8.81 -1.61 9.79
C SER A 41 8.53 -2.62 8.69
N LEU A 42 7.52 -2.29 7.86
CA LEU A 42 7.22 -2.99 6.62
C LEU A 42 7.19 -1.95 5.49
N LEU A 43 7.93 -2.21 4.43
CA LEU A 43 7.90 -1.40 3.20
C LEU A 43 7.38 -2.26 2.05
N MET A 44 6.27 -1.88 1.43
CA MET A 44 5.80 -2.45 0.18
C MET A 44 6.22 -1.56 -0.97
N ASP A 45 7.04 -2.12 -1.85
CA ASP A 45 7.64 -1.51 -3.02
C ASP A 45 8.62 -0.35 -2.70
N CYS A 46 9.38 0.08 -3.69
CA CYS A 46 10.42 1.10 -3.50
C CYS A 46 10.66 2.01 -4.72
N GLY A 47 9.65 2.11 -5.58
CA GLY A 47 9.66 3.05 -6.71
C GLY A 47 10.62 2.69 -7.84
N TRP A 48 11.01 3.71 -8.57
CA TRP A 48 11.82 3.66 -9.79
C TRP A 48 13.33 3.47 -9.51
N PRO A 49 14.10 2.99 -10.51
CA PRO A 49 15.55 2.95 -10.41
C PRO A 49 16.16 4.34 -10.15
N GLY A 50 17.27 4.38 -9.42
CA GLY A 50 18.01 5.59 -9.12
C GLY A 50 17.85 6.07 -7.67
N PRO A 51 18.56 7.17 -7.30
CA PRO A 51 18.66 7.60 -5.91
C PRO A 51 17.43 8.29 -5.36
N ARG A 52 16.61 8.97 -6.20
CA ARG A 52 15.51 9.83 -5.79
C ARG A 52 14.54 9.16 -4.82
N ASP A 53 13.98 8.02 -5.23
CA ASP A 53 12.95 7.35 -4.46
C ASP A 53 13.53 6.68 -3.22
N ALA A 54 14.72 6.09 -3.35
CA ALA A 54 15.44 5.53 -2.21
C ALA A 54 15.74 6.60 -1.13
N GLU A 55 16.12 7.81 -1.52
CA GLU A 55 16.36 8.93 -0.61
C GLU A 55 15.07 9.40 0.07
N ARG A 56 13.97 9.51 -0.67
CA ARG A 56 12.63 9.83 -0.13
C ARG A 56 12.18 8.77 0.89
N ILE A 57 12.37 7.49 0.59
CA ILE A 57 12.03 6.37 1.48
C ILE A 57 12.87 6.44 2.77
N VAL A 58 14.20 6.59 2.65
CA VAL A 58 15.10 6.67 3.83
C VAL A 58 14.76 7.87 4.71
N LYS A 59 14.50 9.03 4.11
CA LYS A 59 14.08 10.24 4.85
C LYS A 59 12.78 10.00 5.61
N THR A 60 11.79 9.38 4.96
CA THR A 60 10.50 9.07 5.57
C THR A 60 10.64 8.04 6.68
N ALA A 61 11.42 6.97 6.46
CA ALA A 61 11.69 5.94 7.47
C ALA A 61 12.33 6.54 8.72
N ALA A 62 13.35 7.40 8.54
CA ALA A 62 13.99 8.09 9.65
C ALA A 62 13.02 9.01 10.42
N ALA A 63 12.17 9.77 9.71
CA ALA A 63 11.17 10.64 10.31
C ALA A 63 10.08 9.84 11.07
N ALA A 64 9.73 8.64 10.59
CA ALA A 64 8.81 7.72 11.24
C ALA A 64 9.43 6.96 12.42
N GLY A 65 10.75 7.07 12.62
CA GLY A 65 11.50 6.40 13.68
C GLY A 65 11.98 4.99 13.32
N ALA A 66 11.85 4.55 12.08
CA ALA A 66 12.41 3.28 11.59
C ALA A 66 13.91 3.44 11.28
N ARG A 67 14.74 2.55 11.84
CA ARG A 67 16.20 2.54 11.65
C ARG A 67 16.66 1.57 10.57
N GLN A 68 15.79 0.68 10.17
CA GLN A 68 15.97 -0.34 9.14
C GLN A 68 14.60 -0.67 8.52
N ILE A 69 14.57 -1.42 7.45
CA ILE A 69 13.36 -2.04 6.92
C ILE A 69 13.38 -3.50 7.38
N ASP A 70 12.48 -3.86 8.31
CA ASP A 70 12.42 -5.22 8.85
C ASP A 70 11.83 -6.19 7.84
N HIS A 71 10.81 -5.75 7.09
CA HIS A 71 10.10 -6.51 6.08
C HIS A 71 9.96 -5.68 4.81
N TYR A 72 10.62 -6.08 3.73
CA TYR A 72 10.46 -5.48 2.40
C TYR A 72 9.68 -6.44 1.52
N LEU A 73 8.54 -5.98 1.01
CA LEU A 73 7.67 -6.72 0.11
C LEU A 73 7.76 -6.12 -1.29
N THR A 74 8.04 -6.94 -2.29
CA THR A 74 7.84 -6.58 -3.70
C THR A 74 6.47 -7.07 -4.13
N SER A 75 5.58 -6.15 -4.51
CA SER A 75 4.24 -6.50 -4.96
C SER A 75 4.30 -7.31 -6.25
N HIS A 76 5.03 -6.80 -7.23
CA HIS A 76 5.26 -7.42 -8.53
C HIS A 76 6.51 -6.83 -9.22
N TRP A 77 6.87 -7.34 -10.39
CA TRP A 77 8.18 -7.08 -11.00
C TRP A 77 8.19 -5.94 -12.04
N HIS A 78 7.24 -4.99 -12.00
CA HIS A 78 7.32 -3.78 -12.82
C HIS A 78 8.29 -2.76 -12.21
N THR A 79 9.01 -2.09 -13.10
CA THR A 79 10.16 -1.22 -12.76
C THR A 79 9.84 -0.15 -11.73
N ASP A 80 8.63 0.36 -11.69
CA ASP A 80 8.15 1.40 -10.79
C ASP A 80 7.76 0.92 -9.38
N HIS A 81 7.93 -0.38 -9.12
CA HIS A 81 7.69 -1.02 -7.83
C HIS A 81 8.97 -1.47 -7.14
N TRP A 82 9.86 -2.12 -7.85
CA TRP A 82 11.09 -2.68 -7.29
C TRP A 82 12.38 -2.05 -7.81
N GLY A 83 12.27 -1.12 -8.76
CA GLY A 83 13.42 -0.51 -9.43
C GLY A 83 14.41 0.17 -8.49
N GLY A 84 13.91 0.74 -7.38
CA GLY A 84 14.71 1.42 -6.37
C GLY A 84 15.51 0.52 -5.43
N VAL A 85 15.30 -0.81 -5.44
CA VAL A 85 15.81 -1.75 -4.42
C VAL A 85 17.33 -1.70 -4.26
N ALA A 86 18.08 -1.61 -5.37
CA ALA A 86 19.55 -1.57 -5.33
C ALA A 86 20.08 -0.31 -4.64
N GLU A 87 19.43 0.82 -4.86
CA GLU A 87 19.78 2.10 -4.24
C GLU A 87 19.31 2.18 -2.79
N LEU A 88 18.15 1.61 -2.50
CA LEU A 88 17.61 1.53 -1.15
C LEU A 88 18.51 0.68 -0.24
N ALA A 89 18.92 -0.51 -0.70
CA ALA A 89 19.76 -1.42 0.07
C ALA A 89 21.18 -0.86 0.38
N LYS A 90 21.65 0.13 -0.37
CA LYS A 90 22.91 0.85 -0.06
C LYS A 90 22.74 1.86 1.07
N ARG A 91 21.53 2.35 1.31
CA ARG A 91 21.24 3.48 2.21
C ARG A 91 20.61 3.07 3.53
N ILE A 92 19.86 1.98 3.53
CA ILE A 92 19.19 1.47 4.73
C ILE A 92 19.26 -0.05 4.74
N ARG A 93 19.46 -0.64 5.92
CA ARG A 93 19.45 -2.09 6.07
C ARG A 93 18.05 -2.64 5.79
N ILE A 94 17.95 -3.66 4.95
CA ILE A 94 16.74 -4.47 4.74
C ILE A 94 17.00 -5.86 5.35
N VAL A 95 16.11 -6.28 6.26
CA VAL A 95 16.33 -7.51 7.05
C VAL A 95 15.77 -8.74 6.34
N ARG A 96 14.54 -8.65 5.81
CA ARG A 96 13.86 -9.74 5.11
C ARG A 96 13.22 -9.23 3.84
N PHE A 97 13.32 -10.03 2.79
CA PHE A 97 12.73 -9.77 1.48
C PHE A 97 11.62 -10.79 1.22
N TYR A 98 10.50 -10.31 0.70
CA TYR A 98 9.34 -11.10 0.34
C TYR A 98 8.87 -10.72 -1.06
N ASP A 99 8.41 -11.73 -1.81
CA ASP A 99 7.88 -11.54 -3.16
C ASP A 99 6.88 -12.67 -3.51
N HIS A 100 6.32 -12.63 -4.72
CA HIS A 100 5.44 -13.69 -5.24
C HIS A 100 6.19 -14.77 -6.05
N GLY A 101 7.52 -14.77 -6.04
CA GLY A 101 8.37 -15.60 -6.89
C GLY A 101 8.60 -14.98 -8.26
N PHE A 102 9.75 -15.28 -8.86
CA PHE A 102 10.00 -14.85 -10.24
C PHE A 102 9.17 -15.68 -11.22
N PRO A 103 8.53 -15.01 -12.21
CA PRO A 103 7.88 -15.72 -13.29
C PRO A 103 8.89 -16.48 -14.12
N GLY A 104 8.41 -17.43 -14.93
CA GLY A 104 9.25 -18.19 -15.84
C GLY A 104 9.99 -17.32 -16.87
N PRO A 105 10.94 -17.90 -17.62
CA PRO A 105 11.78 -17.15 -18.55
C PRO A 105 11.00 -16.52 -19.73
N GLU A 106 9.75 -16.89 -19.90
CA GLU A 106 8.81 -16.31 -20.89
C GLU A 106 8.25 -14.94 -20.50
N ALA A 107 8.37 -14.54 -19.23
CA ALA A 107 7.91 -13.24 -18.78
C ALA A 107 8.79 -12.11 -19.34
N LYS A 108 8.18 -11.28 -20.19
CA LYS A 108 8.88 -10.19 -20.90
C LYS A 108 8.90 -8.87 -20.12
N ASP A 109 8.13 -8.79 -19.07
CA ASP A 109 7.92 -7.59 -18.24
C ASP A 109 8.87 -7.51 -17.03
N VAL A 110 9.75 -8.51 -16.84
CA VAL A 110 10.77 -8.50 -15.80
C VAL A 110 12.13 -8.06 -16.37
N ASP A 111 12.63 -6.91 -15.94
CA ASP A 111 13.96 -6.43 -16.34
C ASP A 111 15.08 -7.31 -15.73
N PRO A 112 15.90 -7.99 -16.55
CA PRO A 112 16.97 -8.87 -16.05
C PRO A 112 18.00 -8.16 -15.16
N LYS A 113 18.30 -6.87 -15.45
CA LYS A 113 19.26 -6.07 -14.66
C LYS A 113 18.73 -5.76 -13.28
N LEU A 114 17.43 -5.47 -13.19
CA LEU A 114 16.76 -5.25 -11.90
C LEU A 114 16.68 -6.56 -11.12
N LYS A 115 16.43 -7.70 -11.79
CA LYS A 115 16.45 -9.02 -11.16
C LYS A 115 17.81 -9.31 -10.51
N ASP A 116 18.91 -9.11 -11.23
CA ASP A 116 20.26 -9.31 -10.70
C ASP A 116 20.54 -8.39 -9.51
N ALA A 117 20.08 -7.12 -9.59
CA ALA A 117 20.21 -6.15 -8.52
C ALA A 117 19.42 -6.57 -7.27
N TYR A 118 18.19 -7.05 -7.42
CA TYR A 118 17.35 -7.57 -6.33
C TYR A 118 17.98 -8.82 -5.69
N LEU A 119 18.39 -9.80 -6.49
CA LEU A 119 19.03 -11.01 -6.00
C LEU A 119 20.30 -10.69 -5.21
N LYS A 120 21.07 -9.69 -5.65
CA LYS A 120 22.25 -9.20 -4.92
C LYS A 120 21.83 -8.55 -3.59
N ALA A 121 20.79 -7.73 -3.58
CA ALA A 121 20.31 -7.04 -2.39
C ALA A 121 19.80 -8.01 -1.31
N CYS A 122 19.05 -9.04 -1.70
CA CYS A 122 18.52 -10.06 -0.77
C CYS A 122 19.51 -11.23 -0.51
N GLY A 123 20.68 -11.24 -1.15
CA GLY A 123 21.63 -12.35 -1.06
C GLY A 123 21.06 -13.69 -1.57
N GLY A 124 20.11 -13.65 -2.51
CA GLY A 124 19.38 -14.81 -3.05
C GLY A 124 18.41 -15.46 -2.05
N LYS A 125 18.00 -14.76 -0.98
CA LYS A 125 17.21 -15.30 0.13
C LYS A 125 15.87 -14.57 0.32
N SER A 126 15.15 -14.33 -0.76
CA SER A 126 13.76 -13.86 -0.62
C SER A 126 12.82 -15.01 -0.22
N ILE A 127 11.72 -14.64 0.41
CA ILE A 127 10.67 -15.56 0.85
C ILE A 127 9.48 -15.38 -0.07
N VAL A 128 9.13 -16.44 -0.80
CA VAL A 128 7.94 -16.43 -1.65
C VAL A 128 6.70 -16.59 -0.79
N LEU A 129 5.82 -15.59 -0.81
CA LEU A 129 4.56 -15.61 -0.08
C LEU A 129 3.41 -16.15 -0.95
N LYS A 130 2.47 -16.80 -0.30
CA LYS A 130 1.25 -17.38 -0.90
C LYS A 130 0.01 -16.76 -0.25
N PRO A 131 -1.15 -16.78 -0.93
CA PRO A 131 -2.40 -16.39 -0.30
C PRO A 131 -2.64 -17.15 1.01
N GLY A 132 -3.02 -16.43 2.06
CA GLY A 132 -3.20 -16.99 3.40
C GLY A 132 -1.98 -16.90 4.32
N ASP A 133 -0.77 -16.72 3.77
CA ASP A 133 0.44 -16.49 4.57
C ASP A 133 0.34 -15.18 5.37
N THR A 134 1.18 -15.06 6.40
CA THR A 134 1.27 -13.84 7.21
C THR A 134 2.72 -13.35 7.28
N VAL A 135 2.92 -12.04 7.19
CA VAL A 135 4.21 -11.42 7.50
C VAL A 135 4.27 -11.16 9.01
N PRO A 136 5.33 -11.62 9.70
CA PRO A 136 5.42 -11.53 11.16
C PRO A 136 5.81 -10.11 11.61
N LEU A 137 4.92 -9.14 11.39
CA LEU A 137 5.09 -7.74 11.81
C LEU A 137 4.59 -7.59 13.25
N LYS A 138 5.46 -7.19 14.18
CA LYS A 138 5.09 -7.02 15.59
C LYS A 138 4.06 -5.90 15.75
N GLY A 139 3.05 -6.13 16.57
CA GLY A 139 2.00 -5.18 16.89
C GLY A 139 0.91 -5.05 15.83
N ALA A 140 1.04 -5.69 14.66
CA ALA A 140 0.02 -5.72 13.61
C ALA A 140 -0.03 -7.07 12.92
N SER A 141 -1.17 -7.42 12.32
CA SER A 141 -1.32 -8.60 11.47
C SER A 141 -1.28 -8.20 10.01
N VAL A 142 -0.46 -8.87 9.21
CA VAL A 142 -0.38 -8.65 7.76
C VAL A 142 -0.65 -9.98 7.07
N LYS A 143 -1.87 -10.13 6.54
CA LYS A 143 -2.33 -11.34 5.85
C LYS A 143 -2.26 -11.15 4.35
N ILE A 144 -1.64 -12.09 3.65
CA ILE A 144 -1.55 -12.09 2.19
C ILE A 144 -2.87 -12.55 1.58
N LEU A 145 -3.40 -11.75 0.67
CA LEU A 145 -4.69 -11.96 0.01
C LEU A 145 -4.54 -12.44 -1.43
N SER A 146 -3.49 -12.00 -2.10
CA SER A 146 -3.18 -12.40 -3.48
C SER A 146 -1.68 -12.61 -3.65
N SER A 147 -1.30 -13.51 -4.50
CA SER A 147 0.07 -13.78 -4.91
C SER A 147 0.08 -14.65 -6.16
N HIS A 148 0.90 -14.30 -7.15
CA HIS A 148 1.06 -15.07 -8.37
C HIS A 148 -0.26 -15.32 -9.15
N GLY A 149 -1.22 -14.37 -9.09
CA GLY A 149 -2.53 -14.49 -9.72
C GLY A 149 -3.54 -15.40 -8.99
N ILE A 150 -3.16 -15.89 -7.82
CA ILE A 150 -3.95 -16.80 -6.98
C ILE A 150 -4.53 -16.00 -5.79
N VAL A 151 -5.74 -16.35 -5.38
CA VAL A 151 -6.41 -15.85 -4.17
C VAL A 151 -6.72 -17.02 -3.22
N PRO A 152 -7.01 -16.79 -1.91
CA PRO A 152 -7.28 -17.86 -0.97
C PRO A 152 -8.43 -18.78 -1.46
N GLY A 153 -8.18 -20.09 -1.45
CA GLY A 153 -9.10 -21.13 -1.94
C GLY A 153 -8.97 -21.46 -3.44
N GLU A 154 -7.96 -20.93 -4.12
CA GLU A 154 -7.55 -21.30 -5.48
C GLU A 154 -6.19 -21.99 -5.52
N GLU A 155 -5.61 -22.35 -4.35
CA GLU A 155 -4.33 -23.02 -4.29
C GLU A 155 -4.38 -24.37 -5.04
N PRO A 156 -3.28 -24.87 -5.60
CA PRO A 156 -3.24 -26.15 -6.28
C PRO A 156 -3.81 -27.29 -5.42
N GLY A 157 -4.84 -27.98 -5.93
CA GLY A 157 -5.55 -29.03 -5.20
C GLY A 157 -6.77 -28.56 -4.39
N ALA A 158 -7.05 -27.26 -4.30
CA ALA A 158 -8.29 -26.77 -3.69
C ALA A 158 -9.51 -27.19 -4.54
N PRO A 159 -10.67 -27.51 -3.90
CA PRO A 159 -11.89 -27.80 -4.64
C PRO A 159 -12.29 -26.58 -5.48
N GLN A 160 -12.47 -26.77 -6.79
CA GLN A 160 -12.88 -25.73 -7.75
C GLN A 160 -14.38 -25.40 -7.56
N THR A 161 -14.76 -24.93 -6.39
CA THR A 161 -16.17 -24.67 -6.04
C THR A 161 -16.60 -23.21 -6.23
N ARG A 162 -15.65 -22.31 -6.57
CA ARG A 162 -15.90 -20.86 -6.63
C ARG A 162 -16.28 -20.45 -8.04
N LYS A 163 -17.59 -20.29 -8.30
CA LYS A 163 -18.10 -19.66 -9.52
C LYS A 163 -18.83 -18.39 -9.17
N CYS A 164 -18.32 -17.26 -9.67
CA CYS A 164 -19.02 -15.98 -9.60
C CYS A 164 -20.16 -15.95 -10.63
N ALA A 165 -21.30 -15.38 -10.25
CA ALA A 165 -22.31 -15.02 -11.21
C ALA A 165 -21.78 -13.93 -12.15
N ALA A 166 -22.14 -14.02 -13.44
CA ALA A 166 -21.84 -12.96 -14.37
C ALA A 166 -22.50 -11.65 -13.90
N ASN A 167 -21.74 -10.56 -13.87
CA ASN A 167 -22.27 -9.24 -13.59
C ASN A 167 -22.32 -8.46 -14.90
N PRO A 168 -23.51 -8.20 -15.51
CA PRO A 168 -23.62 -7.47 -16.76
C PRO A 168 -23.11 -6.03 -16.70
N GLU A 169 -23.18 -5.37 -15.53
CA GLU A 169 -22.70 -4.00 -15.34
C GLU A 169 -21.17 -3.93 -15.24
N HIS A 170 -20.56 -5.00 -14.76
CA HIS A 170 -19.12 -5.10 -14.57
C HIS A 170 -18.60 -6.45 -15.07
N PRO A 171 -18.63 -6.69 -16.39
CA PRO A 171 -18.24 -7.97 -16.98
C PRO A 171 -16.76 -8.26 -16.75
N ALA A 172 -16.41 -9.54 -16.76
CA ALA A 172 -15.02 -9.96 -16.82
C ALA A 172 -14.32 -9.34 -18.04
N ARG A 173 -13.08 -8.94 -17.86
CA ARG A 173 -12.21 -8.43 -18.94
C ARG A 173 -11.35 -9.56 -19.48
N PRO A 174 -10.72 -9.36 -20.67
CA PRO A 174 -9.68 -10.28 -21.10
C PRO A 174 -8.67 -10.54 -19.99
N GLU A 175 -8.16 -11.75 -19.91
CA GLU A 175 -7.18 -12.12 -18.90
C GLU A 175 -5.92 -11.27 -19.07
N ASP A 176 -5.48 -10.64 -18.00
CA ASP A 176 -4.22 -9.93 -17.96
C ASP A 176 -3.09 -10.93 -17.68
N THR A 177 -2.18 -11.06 -18.63
CA THR A 177 -1.03 -11.96 -18.56
C THR A 177 0.23 -11.27 -18.06
N SER A 178 0.18 -9.95 -17.81
CA SER A 178 1.29 -9.19 -17.24
C SER A 178 1.51 -9.54 -15.77
N ASP A 179 2.62 -9.10 -15.23
CA ASP A 179 2.95 -9.34 -13.83
C ASP A 179 2.04 -8.57 -12.86
N ASN A 180 1.30 -7.56 -13.32
CA ASN A 180 0.27 -6.89 -12.51
C ASN A 180 -0.76 -7.87 -11.94
N ALA A 181 -1.27 -8.80 -12.77
CA ALA A 181 -2.24 -9.80 -12.34
C ALA A 181 -1.68 -10.76 -11.26
N ARG A 182 -0.37 -10.78 -11.07
CA ARG A 182 0.34 -11.61 -10.10
C ARG A 182 0.66 -10.88 -8.80
N SER A 183 0.29 -9.61 -8.69
CA SER A 183 0.61 -8.76 -7.54
C SER A 183 0.34 -9.44 -6.21
N LEU A 184 1.33 -9.33 -5.33
CA LEU A 184 1.19 -9.65 -3.92
C LEU A 184 0.36 -8.54 -3.27
N GLY A 185 -0.78 -8.90 -2.71
CA GLY A 185 -1.65 -7.99 -2.00
C GLY A 185 -1.88 -8.42 -0.56
N PHE A 186 -2.06 -7.48 0.36
CA PHE A 186 -2.24 -7.79 1.76
C PHE A 186 -3.38 -6.99 2.42
N LEU A 187 -3.90 -7.57 3.51
CA LEU A 187 -4.73 -6.89 4.50
C LEU A 187 -3.90 -6.71 5.78
N LEU A 188 -3.68 -5.46 6.19
CA LEU A 188 -3.11 -5.13 7.48
C LEU A 188 -4.24 -4.88 8.48
N THR A 189 -4.11 -5.47 9.68
CA THR A 189 -5.02 -5.25 10.82
C THR A 189 -4.23 -4.81 12.05
N TYR A 190 -4.67 -3.70 12.66
CA TYR A 190 -4.12 -3.17 13.91
C TYR A 190 -5.26 -2.81 14.87
N GLY A 191 -5.54 -3.68 15.83
CA GLY A 191 -6.76 -3.58 16.62
C GLY A 191 -8.01 -3.59 15.73
N ASP A 192 -8.82 -2.53 15.83
CA ASP A 192 -10.02 -2.38 14.99
C ASP A 192 -9.70 -1.83 13.58
N PHE A 193 -8.54 -1.20 13.38
CA PHE A 193 -8.15 -0.58 12.10
C PHE A 193 -7.71 -1.60 11.05
N LYS A 194 -8.18 -1.41 9.81
CA LYS A 194 -7.86 -2.26 8.64
C LYS A 194 -7.44 -1.44 7.43
N PHE A 195 -6.30 -1.81 6.86
CA PHE A 195 -5.76 -1.22 5.64
C PHE A 195 -5.57 -2.29 4.57
N LEU A 196 -6.04 -1.99 3.35
CA LEU A 196 -5.95 -2.87 2.18
C LEU A 196 -5.01 -2.25 1.13
N ASP A 197 -3.98 -3.02 0.76
CA ASP A 197 -3.08 -2.72 -0.35
C ASP A 197 -2.96 -3.97 -1.24
N LEU A 198 -3.29 -3.84 -2.52
CA LEU A 198 -3.32 -4.93 -3.49
C LEU A 198 -2.25 -4.77 -4.59
N GLY A 199 -1.31 -3.84 -4.43
CA GLY A 199 -0.35 -3.51 -5.47
C GLY A 199 -1.04 -3.09 -6.77
N ASP A 200 -0.64 -3.68 -7.89
CA ASP A 200 -1.24 -3.41 -9.20
C ASP A 200 -2.21 -4.49 -9.68
N LEU A 201 -2.79 -5.24 -8.73
CA LEU A 201 -3.71 -6.33 -9.03
C LEU A 201 -4.78 -5.90 -10.04
N THR A 202 -5.16 -6.80 -10.95
CA THR A 202 -6.02 -6.45 -12.06
C THR A 202 -7.46 -6.92 -11.89
N TRP A 203 -8.35 -6.35 -12.67
CA TRP A 203 -9.81 -6.45 -12.62
C TRP A 203 -10.38 -7.83 -12.29
N ASN A 204 -9.95 -8.86 -13.03
CA ASN A 204 -10.49 -10.19 -12.84
C ASN A 204 -10.03 -10.82 -11.51
N VAL A 205 -8.80 -10.53 -11.07
CA VAL A 205 -8.27 -11.06 -9.80
C VAL A 205 -8.85 -10.30 -8.61
N GLU A 206 -9.03 -8.98 -8.71
CA GLU A 206 -9.76 -8.21 -7.72
C GLU A 206 -11.19 -8.76 -7.49
N HIS A 207 -11.88 -9.13 -8.59
CA HIS A 207 -13.23 -9.71 -8.51
C HIS A 207 -13.22 -11.05 -7.76
N LYS A 208 -12.24 -11.89 -7.97
CA LYS A 208 -12.08 -13.18 -7.25
C LYS A 208 -11.96 -13.01 -5.73
N LEU A 209 -11.40 -11.91 -5.25
CA LEU A 209 -11.27 -11.64 -3.82
C LEU A 209 -12.60 -11.40 -3.11
N VAL A 210 -13.65 -11.06 -3.84
CA VAL A 210 -14.94 -10.67 -3.27
C VAL A 210 -16.13 -11.45 -3.83
N CYS A 211 -15.91 -12.32 -4.81
CA CYS A 211 -16.95 -13.12 -5.44
C CYS A 211 -16.52 -14.60 -5.53
N PRO A 212 -17.41 -15.54 -5.22
CA PRO A 212 -18.77 -15.40 -4.70
C PRO A 212 -18.83 -15.07 -3.20
N VAL A 213 -17.68 -15.02 -2.53
CA VAL A 213 -17.57 -14.73 -1.09
C VAL A 213 -16.57 -13.61 -0.89
N ASN A 214 -16.91 -12.62 -0.09
CA ASN A 214 -15.97 -11.56 0.31
C ASN A 214 -14.93 -12.13 1.29
N LEU A 215 -13.69 -12.32 0.82
CA LEU A 215 -12.57 -12.86 1.58
C LEU A 215 -11.84 -11.82 2.43
N ILE A 216 -12.14 -10.54 2.20
CA ILE A 216 -11.45 -9.39 2.80
C ILE A 216 -12.24 -8.85 3.99
N GLY A 217 -13.56 -8.74 3.83
CA GLY A 217 -14.42 -8.01 4.75
C GLY A 217 -14.41 -6.50 4.51
N LYS A 218 -14.92 -5.73 5.46
CA LYS A 218 -14.88 -4.27 5.42
C LYS A 218 -13.50 -3.77 5.82
N VAL A 219 -13.06 -2.66 5.22
CA VAL A 219 -11.79 -2.01 5.55
C VAL A 219 -11.99 -0.52 5.84
N ASP A 220 -11.07 0.08 6.56
CA ASP A 220 -11.11 1.52 6.86
C ASP A 220 -10.45 2.33 5.76
N VAL A 221 -9.29 1.86 5.30
CA VAL A 221 -8.49 2.52 4.27
C VAL A 221 -8.18 1.55 3.13
N TYR A 222 -8.37 2.03 1.92
CA TYR A 222 -8.03 1.36 0.67
C TYR A 222 -6.98 2.15 -0.09
N GLN A 223 -5.84 1.54 -0.41
CA GLN A 223 -4.93 2.09 -1.41
C GLN A 223 -5.46 1.75 -2.79
N SER A 224 -5.61 2.77 -3.65
CA SER A 224 -6.09 2.52 -5.01
C SER A 224 -5.17 1.55 -5.73
N THR A 225 -5.72 0.45 -6.19
CA THR A 225 -4.97 -0.55 -6.94
C THR A 225 -4.44 0.05 -8.24
N HIS A 226 -3.20 -0.30 -8.60
CA HIS A 226 -2.58 0.10 -9.87
C HIS A 226 -2.57 1.62 -10.07
N HIS A 227 -2.23 2.36 -9.00
CA HIS A 227 -2.15 3.83 -8.97
C HIS A 227 -3.42 4.53 -9.47
N GLY A 228 -4.56 3.85 -9.48
CA GLY A 228 -5.80 4.34 -10.08
C GLY A 228 -5.88 4.16 -11.59
N LEU A 229 -5.24 3.16 -12.18
CA LEU A 229 -5.44 2.79 -13.58
C LEU A 229 -6.79 2.08 -13.75
N SER A 230 -7.45 2.29 -14.90
CA SER A 230 -8.79 1.74 -15.19
C SER A 230 -8.83 0.22 -15.39
N GLN A 231 -7.68 -0.45 -15.49
CA GLN A 231 -7.58 -1.92 -15.53
C GLN A 231 -7.78 -2.57 -14.16
N SER A 232 -7.93 -1.77 -13.12
CA SER A 232 -8.09 -2.16 -11.72
C SER A 232 -9.21 -1.34 -11.08
N ASN A 233 -9.35 -1.40 -9.75
CA ASN A 233 -10.37 -0.70 -8.98
C ASN A 233 -11.79 -1.19 -9.32
N HIS A 234 -11.96 -2.52 -9.32
CA HIS A 234 -13.24 -3.17 -9.67
C HIS A 234 -14.38 -2.71 -8.75
N PRO A 235 -15.52 -2.22 -9.28
CA PRO A 235 -16.62 -1.72 -8.46
C PRO A 235 -17.15 -2.72 -7.44
N ALA A 236 -17.19 -4.02 -7.76
CA ALA A 236 -17.59 -5.07 -6.81
C ALA A 236 -16.59 -5.17 -5.65
N LEU A 237 -15.28 -5.01 -5.88
CA LEU A 237 -14.29 -4.95 -4.80
C LEU A 237 -14.59 -3.76 -3.89
N LEU A 238 -14.70 -2.56 -4.46
CA LEU A 238 -14.94 -1.32 -3.70
C LEU A 238 -16.22 -1.38 -2.89
N GLN A 239 -17.31 -1.88 -3.45
CA GLN A 239 -18.59 -2.08 -2.74
C GLN A 239 -18.45 -3.11 -1.61
N ALA A 240 -17.75 -4.22 -1.84
CA ALA A 240 -17.60 -5.30 -0.87
C ALA A 240 -16.74 -4.87 0.32
N VAL A 241 -15.61 -4.18 0.07
CA VAL A 241 -14.71 -3.72 1.14
C VAL A 241 -15.15 -2.38 1.74
N SER A 242 -15.93 -1.57 1.00
CA SER A 242 -16.60 -0.33 1.45
C SER A 242 -15.70 0.56 2.33
N PRO A 243 -14.57 1.06 1.84
CA PRO A 243 -13.63 1.84 2.65
C PRO A 243 -14.23 3.17 3.11
N ALA A 244 -13.78 3.70 4.26
CA ALA A 244 -14.09 5.06 4.67
C ALA A 244 -13.19 6.08 3.99
N VAL A 245 -11.96 5.69 3.71
CA VAL A 245 -10.93 6.52 3.06
C VAL A 245 -10.27 5.73 1.96
N ALA A 246 -9.99 6.40 0.84
CA ALA A 246 -9.11 5.89 -0.19
C ALA A 246 -7.87 6.79 -0.34
N VAL A 247 -6.73 6.19 -0.63
CA VAL A 247 -5.49 6.91 -0.97
C VAL A 247 -5.03 6.47 -2.35
N MET A 248 -4.87 7.43 -3.26
CA MET A 248 -4.35 7.18 -4.60
C MET A 248 -2.87 7.53 -4.64
N ASN A 249 -2.03 6.50 -4.76
CA ASN A 249 -0.58 6.59 -4.91
C ASN A 249 -0.15 6.88 -6.36
N CYS A 250 -0.82 7.85 -6.99
CA CYS A 250 -0.61 8.24 -8.38
C CYS A 250 0.52 9.28 -8.52
N GLY A 251 1.03 9.43 -9.74
CA GLY A 251 1.92 10.52 -10.14
C GLY A 251 1.16 11.63 -10.87
N ALA A 252 1.88 12.69 -11.26
CA ALA A 252 1.30 13.83 -11.96
C ALA A 252 0.67 13.46 -13.32
N LYS A 253 1.23 12.45 -14.00
CA LYS A 253 0.78 11.96 -15.32
C LYS A 253 0.55 10.45 -15.35
N LYS A 254 0.85 9.72 -14.25
CA LYS A 254 0.80 8.26 -14.18
C LYS A 254 0.20 7.76 -12.87
N PRO A 255 -0.82 6.93 -12.94
CA PRO A 255 -2.04 7.05 -13.73
C PRO A 255 -3.05 8.02 -13.13
N GLY A 256 -3.75 7.73 -12.05
CA GLY A 256 -4.80 8.60 -11.49
C GLY A 256 -5.89 8.92 -12.50
N LYS A 257 -6.40 7.90 -13.23
CA LYS A 257 -7.39 8.12 -14.29
C LYS A 257 -8.72 8.63 -13.72
N ALA A 258 -9.34 9.57 -14.44
CA ALA A 258 -10.63 10.17 -14.07
C ALA A 258 -11.71 9.12 -13.79
N TRP A 259 -11.77 8.06 -14.60
CA TRP A 259 -12.70 6.96 -14.36
C TRP A 259 -12.49 6.29 -13.00
N SER A 260 -11.23 5.97 -12.66
CA SER A 260 -10.90 5.32 -11.39
C SER A 260 -11.20 6.23 -10.21
N TYR A 261 -10.85 7.51 -10.31
CA TYR A 261 -11.20 8.50 -9.30
C TYR A 261 -12.72 8.55 -9.09
N GLY A 262 -13.50 8.67 -10.18
CA GLY A 262 -14.96 8.69 -10.13
C GLY A 262 -15.56 7.41 -9.52
N THR A 263 -15.03 6.24 -9.88
CA THR A 263 -15.46 4.95 -9.36
C THR A 263 -15.18 4.82 -7.86
N ILE A 264 -13.97 5.17 -7.44
CA ILE A 264 -13.59 5.18 -6.01
C ILE A 264 -14.46 6.20 -5.26
N ARG A 265 -14.56 7.44 -5.76
CA ARG A 265 -15.33 8.51 -5.12
C ARG A 265 -16.82 8.18 -5.00
N GLY A 266 -17.36 7.43 -5.96
CA GLY A 266 -18.75 6.95 -5.95
C GLY A 266 -19.02 5.75 -5.03
N THR A 267 -18.01 5.22 -4.33
CA THR A 267 -18.20 4.07 -3.44
C THR A 267 -19.07 4.44 -2.24
N PRO A 268 -20.15 3.68 -1.95
CA PRO A 268 -21.03 3.98 -0.82
C PRO A 268 -20.28 3.96 0.52
N GLY A 269 -20.43 5.04 1.29
CA GLY A 269 -19.82 5.19 2.61
C GLY A 269 -18.39 5.72 2.61
N LEU A 270 -17.80 5.96 1.43
CA LEU A 270 -16.51 6.64 1.32
C LEU A 270 -16.67 8.11 1.74
N LYS A 271 -15.79 8.57 2.60
CA LYS A 271 -15.76 9.95 3.10
C LYS A 271 -14.82 10.82 2.27
N ASP A 272 -13.57 10.39 2.14
CA ASP A 272 -12.52 11.16 1.47
C ASP A 272 -11.65 10.29 0.54
N VAL A 273 -11.17 10.92 -0.54
CA VAL A 273 -10.10 10.41 -1.40
C VAL A 273 -8.91 11.34 -1.25
N PHE A 274 -7.77 10.81 -0.85
CA PHE A 274 -6.49 11.51 -0.83
C PHE A 274 -5.69 11.12 -2.07
N GLN A 275 -4.91 12.06 -2.63
CA GLN A 275 -4.02 11.80 -3.76
C GLN A 275 -2.59 12.22 -3.44
N VAL A 276 -1.62 11.37 -3.74
CA VAL A 276 -0.20 11.73 -3.65
C VAL A 276 0.13 12.82 -4.66
N HIS A 277 -0.42 12.73 -5.87
CA HIS A 277 -0.31 13.76 -6.89
C HIS A 277 -1.69 14.13 -7.45
N ARG A 278 -1.84 15.42 -7.77
CA ARG A 278 -2.84 15.85 -8.73
C ARG A 278 -2.48 15.29 -10.11
N ASN A 279 -3.41 14.64 -10.79
CA ASN A 279 -3.22 14.35 -12.20
C ASN A 279 -3.41 15.64 -13.02
N VAL A 280 -2.33 16.14 -13.62
CA VAL A 280 -2.32 17.41 -14.34
C VAL A 280 -2.99 17.36 -15.72
N GLU A 281 -3.28 16.15 -16.21
CA GLU A 281 -4.02 15.92 -17.48
C GLU A 281 -5.53 15.99 -17.30
N HIS A 282 -6.01 16.08 -16.06
CA HIS A 282 -7.44 16.04 -15.72
C HIS A 282 -7.92 17.33 -15.06
N GLY A 283 -9.21 17.63 -15.19
CA GLY A 283 -9.87 18.75 -14.56
C GLY A 283 -9.91 18.64 -13.03
N ALA A 284 -10.27 19.74 -12.36
CA ALA A 284 -10.36 19.77 -10.91
C ALA A 284 -11.46 18.83 -10.35
N ASP A 285 -12.53 18.62 -11.09
CA ASP A 285 -13.62 17.68 -10.77
C ASP A 285 -13.24 16.20 -10.90
N GLN A 286 -12.11 15.92 -11.53
CA GLN A 286 -11.56 14.58 -11.76
C GLN A 286 -10.34 14.28 -10.86
N ASN A 287 -10.10 15.15 -9.90
CA ASN A 287 -9.08 15.02 -8.87
C ASN A 287 -9.72 15.24 -7.49
N ALA A 288 -9.02 14.83 -6.45
CA ALA A 288 -9.41 15.16 -5.08
C ALA A 288 -9.35 16.69 -4.83
N PRO A 289 -10.09 17.23 -3.86
CA PRO A 289 -9.93 18.60 -3.42
C PRO A 289 -8.48 18.95 -3.10
N ALA A 290 -8.05 20.16 -3.42
CA ALA A 290 -6.63 20.56 -3.36
C ALA A 290 -5.98 20.35 -1.98
N GLU A 291 -6.75 20.49 -0.91
CA GLU A 291 -6.28 20.23 0.45
C GLU A 291 -6.03 18.75 0.77
N LEU A 292 -6.53 17.83 -0.06
CA LEU A 292 -6.33 16.38 0.05
C LEU A 292 -5.29 15.83 -0.95
N VAL A 293 -4.62 16.72 -1.68
CA VAL A 293 -3.58 16.37 -2.66
C VAL A 293 -2.21 16.81 -2.13
N ALA A 294 -1.24 15.90 -2.06
CA ALA A 294 0.08 16.23 -1.50
C ALA A 294 0.92 17.08 -2.45
N ASN A 295 0.88 16.81 -3.77
CA ASN A 295 1.64 17.52 -4.80
C ASN A 295 0.71 18.01 -5.91
N ASP A 296 0.70 19.32 -6.17
CA ASP A 296 -0.15 19.95 -7.19
C ASP A 296 0.49 19.98 -8.58
N ASP A 297 1.82 20.06 -8.63
CA ASP A 297 2.59 20.41 -9.83
C ASP A 297 3.56 19.30 -10.24
N ASP A 298 3.96 19.32 -11.52
CA ASP A 298 5.04 18.54 -12.09
C ASP A 298 6.08 19.52 -12.73
N PRO A 299 7.33 19.60 -12.23
CA PRO A 299 7.94 18.76 -11.19
C PRO A 299 7.48 19.10 -9.77
N CYS A 300 7.54 18.10 -8.87
CA CYS A 300 7.07 18.21 -7.50
C CYS A 300 8.19 18.22 -6.45
N LYS A 301 7.82 18.51 -5.19
CA LYS A 301 8.72 18.47 -4.04
C LYS A 301 8.86 17.09 -3.39
N GLY A 302 8.07 16.10 -3.81
CA GLY A 302 8.09 14.76 -3.25
C GLY A 302 7.38 14.67 -1.91
N GLU A 303 6.29 15.38 -1.75
CA GLU A 303 5.47 15.37 -0.53
C GLU A 303 4.62 14.11 -0.46
N GLY A 304 4.53 13.49 0.72
CA GLY A 304 3.76 12.28 0.95
C GLY A 304 2.50 12.51 1.75
N ILE A 305 1.73 11.43 1.91
CA ILE A 305 0.56 11.35 2.78
C ILE A 305 0.92 10.46 3.97
N ARG A 306 0.47 10.83 5.15
CA ARG A 306 0.69 10.08 6.39
C ARG A 306 -0.63 9.70 7.03
N LEU A 307 -0.68 8.50 7.59
CA LEU A 307 -1.77 8.05 8.46
C LEU A 307 -1.19 7.64 9.82
N VAL A 308 -1.92 7.95 10.88
CA VAL A 308 -1.65 7.44 12.23
C VAL A 308 -2.91 6.81 12.78
N ALA A 309 -2.90 5.49 13.00
CA ALA A 309 -3.95 4.81 13.75
C ALA A 309 -3.61 4.87 15.24
N ALA A 310 -4.56 5.34 16.05
CA ALA A 310 -4.40 5.44 17.49
C ALA A 310 -4.20 4.06 18.14
N PRO A 311 -3.66 3.97 19.35
CA PRO A 311 -3.54 2.72 20.08
C PRO A 311 -4.88 1.96 20.12
N GLY A 312 -4.84 0.64 19.81
CA GLY A 312 -6.03 -0.19 19.68
C GLY A 312 -6.82 0.02 18.37
N GLY A 313 -6.40 0.94 17.50
CA GLY A 313 -6.95 1.09 16.15
C GLY A 313 -8.37 1.64 16.06
N LYS A 314 -8.97 2.17 17.15
CA LYS A 314 -10.35 2.67 17.14
C LYS A 314 -10.56 3.93 16.32
N THR A 315 -9.53 4.75 16.21
CA THR A 315 -9.53 5.97 15.40
C THR A 315 -8.24 6.05 14.62
N TYR A 316 -8.28 6.73 13.48
CA TYR A 316 -7.10 7.03 12.70
C TYR A 316 -7.20 8.43 12.07
N THR A 317 -6.05 9.06 11.90
CA THR A 317 -5.93 10.40 11.30
C THR A 317 -5.11 10.30 10.03
N VAL A 318 -5.65 10.82 8.93
CA VAL A 318 -4.91 10.98 7.66
C VAL A 318 -4.49 12.43 7.52
N GLU A 319 -3.23 12.62 7.18
CA GLU A 319 -2.59 13.94 7.10
C GLU A 319 -1.98 14.16 5.71
N VAL A 320 -2.13 15.36 5.19
CA VAL A 320 -1.36 15.90 4.07
C VAL A 320 -0.47 16.99 4.63
N PRO A 321 0.77 16.65 5.08
CA PRO A 321 1.63 17.58 5.81
C PRO A 321 1.95 18.87 5.03
N SER A 322 2.14 18.75 3.72
CA SER A 322 2.40 19.91 2.83
C SER A 322 1.26 20.94 2.77
N LYS A 323 0.04 20.51 3.12
CA LYS A 323 -1.16 21.35 3.17
C LYS A 323 -1.60 21.72 4.58
N GLY A 324 -1.00 21.11 5.61
CA GLY A 324 -1.45 21.23 6.99
C GLY A 324 -2.81 20.56 7.25
N THR A 325 -3.29 19.75 6.31
CA THR A 325 -4.58 19.06 6.40
C THR A 325 -4.49 17.85 7.32
N LYS A 326 -5.49 17.70 8.20
CA LYS A 326 -5.67 16.53 9.07
C LYS A 326 -7.15 16.18 9.13
N ARG A 327 -7.47 14.91 8.89
CA ARG A 327 -8.82 14.38 9.02
C ARG A 327 -8.82 13.12 9.85
N THR A 328 -9.69 13.07 10.87
CA THR A 328 -9.79 11.92 11.79
C THR A 328 -11.08 11.15 11.50
N TYR A 329 -10.97 9.83 11.57
CA TYR A 329 -12.03 8.88 11.30
C TYR A 329 -12.09 7.83 12.41
N GLU A 330 -13.24 7.19 12.55
CA GLU A 330 -13.45 6.03 13.40
C GLU A 330 -13.30 4.75 12.54
N SER A 331 -12.65 3.73 13.09
CA SER A 331 -12.57 2.40 12.49
C SER A 331 -13.90 1.66 12.66
N ARG A 332 -14.17 0.68 11.79
CA ARG A 332 -15.48 0.00 11.66
C ARG A 332 -15.40 -1.49 11.96
#